data_7e9bae00bedc9f16c5ba3d74e529611a
#
_entry.id   7e9bae00bedc9f16c5ba3d74e529611a
#
_cell.length_a   1.000
_cell.length_b   1.000
_cell.length_c   1.000
_cell.angle_alpha   90.00
_cell.angle_beta   90.00
_cell.angle_gamma   90.00
#
_symmetry.space_group_name_H-M   'P 1'
#
loop_
_entity.id
_entity.type
_entity.pdbx_description
1 polymer ?
#
loop_
_entity_poly.entity_id
_entity_poly.type
_entity_poly.pdbx_seq_one_letter_code
_entity_poly.pdbx_strand_id
1 'polypeptide(L)'
;MARTSEKSYLPMELWYRRPAPDTTAGWESWALPLGCGYLGAKVFGGIGTERIQITENSLANPYRPGLNNFAETYIDFPHRGVKNYRRSLSLDDAVARVEYDCGGVRYTREYFASYPDRVLVMRFTASRPGSISFTLRPEIPYICDYHSEPGDGMGKSGQITADGNTIRLTGQMAYYQINFEGSTVCSRREERLYRRAKPSV
;
A
#
# COMPACT_ATOMS: atom_id res chain seq x y z
N MET A 1 -33.75 28.63 -27.39
CA MET A 1 -33.33 27.33 -26.76
C MET A 1 -31.83 27.20 -26.92
N ALA A 2 -31.10 27.48 -25.86
CA ALA A 2 -29.64 27.34 -25.86
C ALA A 2 -29.32 25.86 -25.56
N ARG A 3 -28.66 25.16 -26.51
CA ARG A 3 -28.07 23.85 -26.27
C ARG A 3 -26.85 24.04 -25.33
N THR A 4 -27.01 23.73 -24.07
CA THR A 4 -25.88 23.50 -23.16
C THR A 4 -25.12 22.29 -23.70
N SER A 5 -23.95 22.54 -24.29
CA SER A 5 -23.02 21.45 -24.62
C SER A 5 -22.55 20.83 -23.30
N GLU A 6 -23.03 19.67 -22.94
CA GLU A 6 -22.39 18.85 -21.91
C GLU A 6 -20.95 18.63 -22.37
N LYS A 7 -20.00 19.25 -21.67
CA LYS A 7 -18.60 18.92 -21.79
C LYS A 7 -18.47 17.46 -21.37
N SER A 8 -18.19 16.56 -22.28
CA SER A 8 -17.86 15.17 -21.95
C SER A 8 -16.63 15.20 -21.05
N TYR A 9 -16.82 14.87 -19.76
CA TYR A 9 -15.74 14.72 -18.81
C TYR A 9 -14.94 13.46 -19.19
N LEU A 10 -13.66 13.64 -19.49
CA LEU A 10 -12.76 12.53 -19.70
C LEU A 10 -12.11 12.19 -18.36
N PRO A 11 -12.21 10.93 -17.86
CA PRO A 11 -11.60 10.53 -16.60
C PRO A 11 -10.09 10.72 -16.67
N MET A 12 -9.51 11.29 -15.62
CA MET A 12 -8.06 11.42 -15.49
C MET A 12 -7.49 10.17 -14.86
N GLU A 13 -6.67 9.46 -15.62
CA GLU A 13 -6.09 8.19 -15.19
C GLU A 13 -4.65 8.03 -15.70
N LEU A 14 -3.77 7.57 -14.81
CA LEU A 14 -2.48 6.99 -15.19
C LEU A 14 -2.66 5.49 -15.34
N TRP A 15 -2.11 4.87 -16.38
CA TRP A 15 -2.22 3.43 -16.54
C TRP A 15 -1.01 2.80 -17.21
N TYR A 16 -0.78 1.52 -16.91
CA TYR A 16 0.36 0.74 -17.36
C TYR A 16 -0.04 -0.71 -17.65
N ARG A 17 0.67 -1.35 -18.57
CA ARG A 17 0.46 -2.75 -18.95
C ARG A 17 1.42 -3.75 -18.29
N ARG A 18 2.20 -3.29 -17.32
CA ARG A 18 3.17 -4.11 -16.58
C ARG A 18 3.34 -3.57 -15.16
N PRO A 19 3.77 -4.42 -14.20
CA PRO A 19 4.14 -3.98 -12.86
C PRO A 19 5.25 -2.92 -12.87
N ALA A 20 5.36 -2.15 -11.80
CA ALA A 20 6.58 -1.38 -11.54
C ALA A 20 7.73 -2.35 -11.27
N PRO A 21 8.94 -2.09 -11.78
CA PRO A 21 10.11 -2.86 -11.40
C PRO A 21 10.37 -2.77 -9.90
N ASP A 22 10.80 -3.86 -9.28
CA ASP A 22 11.20 -3.86 -7.87
C ASP A 22 12.64 -3.37 -7.71
N THR A 23 12.84 -2.08 -7.99
CA THR A 23 14.12 -1.36 -7.97
C THR A 23 13.89 0.06 -7.46
N THR A 24 14.97 0.78 -7.13
CA THR A 24 14.91 2.20 -6.77
C THR A 24 14.22 3.03 -7.86
N ALA A 25 14.60 2.86 -9.12
CA ALA A 25 13.96 3.54 -10.24
C ALA A 25 12.48 3.17 -10.38
N GLY A 26 12.10 1.92 -10.11
CA GLY A 26 10.72 1.48 -10.07
C GLY A 26 9.91 2.17 -8.98
N TRP A 27 10.51 2.33 -7.81
CA TRP A 27 9.92 3.07 -6.70
C TRP A 27 9.75 4.56 -7.04
N GLU A 28 10.77 5.19 -7.57
CA GLU A 28 10.76 6.62 -7.87
C GLU A 28 9.76 7.00 -8.96
N SER A 29 9.77 6.24 -10.07
CA SER A 29 9.17 6.68 -11.33
C SER A 29 7.97 5.85 -11.79
N TRP A 30 7.76 4.64 -11.25
CA TRP A 30 6.75 3.72 -11.77
C TRP A 30 5.69 3.30 -10.76
N ALA A 31 6.02 3.17 -9.46
CA ALA A 31 5.05 2.79 -8.45
C ALA A 31 3.97 3.87 -8.31
N LEU A 32 2.71 3.45 -8.18
CA LEU A 32 1.56 4.36 -8.10
C LEU A 32 1.48 4.97 -6.70
N PRO A 33 1.50 6.30 -6.56
CA PRO A 33 1.41 6.96 -5.28
C PRO A 33 -0.04 7.06 -4.80
N LEU A 34 -0.25 6.84 -3.50
CA LEU A 34 -1.50 7.10 -2.79
C LEU A 34 -1.19 7.91 -1.53
N GLY A 35 -2.16 8.66 -1.04
CA GLY A 35 -1.98 9.39 0.21
C GLY A 35 -3.25 10.05 0.70
N CYS A 36 -3.30 10.30 2.02
CA CYS A 36 -4.40 10.99 2.68
C CYS A 36 -3.91 12.10 3.64
N GLY A 37 -2.67 12.58 3.47
CA GLY A 37 -2.07 13.58 4.34
C GLY A 37 -1.43 13.00 5.62
N TYR A 38 -1.93 11.88 6.14
CA TYR A 38 -1.32 11.13 7.26
C TYR A 38 -0.48 9.96 6.77
N LEU A 39 -1.06 9.13 5.92
CA LEU A 39 -0.41 7.99 5.32
C LEU A 39 -0.11 8.25 3.86
N GLY A 40 1.04 7.79 3.41
CA GLY A 40 1.40 7.68 2.02
C GLY A 40 1.73 6.23 1.68
N ALA A 41 1.44 5.82 0.45
CA ALA A 41 1.79 4.49 -0.04
C ALA A 41 2.29 4.53 -1.48
N LYS A 42 3.18 3.61 -1.82
CA LYS A 42 3.61 3.30 -3.19
C LYS A 42 3.19 1.88 -3.53
N VAL A 43 2.34 1.73 -4.55
CA VAL A 43 1.81 0.44 -5.02
C VAL A 43 2.55 0.03 -6.30
N PHE A 44 3.23 -1.11 -6.27
CA PHE A 44 4.04 -1.58 -7.41
C PHE A 44 3.22 -2.34 -8.45
N GLY A 45 2.14 -2.97 -8.04
CA GLY A 45 1.28 -3.76 -8.93
C GLY A 45 1.87 -5.12 -9.30
N GLY A 46 2.70 -5.71 -8.46
CA GLY A 46 3.31 -7.01 -8.69
C GLY A 46 2.27 -8.13 -8.85
N ILE A 47 2.55 -9.15 -9.65
CA ILE A 47 1.59 -10.22 -9.96
C ILE A 47 1.69 -11.34 -8.92
N GLY A 48 2.83 -12.03 -8.88
CA GLY A 48 3.07 -13.10 -7.92
C GLY A 48 3.35 -12.60 -6.52
N THR A 49 4.00 -11.44 -6.42
CA THR A 49 4.23 -10.71 -5.17
C THR A 49 3.91 -9.24 -5.42
N GLU A 50 2.93 -8.72 -4.71
CA GLU A 50 2.70 -7.28 -4.59
C GLU A 50 3.64 -6.70 -3.56
N ARG A 51 4.16 -5.50 -3.81
CA ARG A 51 4.91 -4.70 -2.85
C ARG A 51 4.21 -3.37 -2.62
N ILE A 52 3.98 -3.03 -1.36
CA ILE A 52 3.42 -1.75 -0.97
C ILE A 52 4.33 -1.15 0.10
N GLN A 53 4.95 -0.04 -0.24
CA GLN A 53 5.72 0.76 0.71
C GLN A 53 4.80 1.75 1.40
N ILE A 54 4.93 1.89 2.73
CA ILE A 54 4.05 2.73 3.54
C ILE A 54 4.89 3.74 4.31
N THR A 55 4.44 5.00 4.28
CA THR A 55 4.99 6.08 5.10
C THR A 55 3.89 6.69 5.96
N GLU A 56 4.27 7.31 7.07
CA GLU A 56 3.39 8.05 7.94
C GLU A 56 4.02 9.40 8.31
N ASN A 57 3.21 10.46 8.32
CA ASN A 57 3.69 11.84 8.39
C ASN A 57 4.38 12.19 9.72
N SER A 58 3.92 11.63 10.85
CA SER A 58 4.54 11.89 12.16
C SER A 58 5.91 11.22 12.34
N LEU A 59 6.25 10.26 11.47
CA LEU A 59 7.53 9.56 11.45
C LEU A 59 8.56 10.23 10.52
N ALA A 60 8.37 11.49 10.15
CA ALA A 60 9.33 12.23 9.35
C ALA A 60 10.66 12.41 10.11
N ASN A 61 11.78 12.24 9.38
CA ASN A 61 13.09 12.48 9.97
C ASN A 61 13.35 13.99 10.08
N PRO A 62 13.55 14.52 11.30
CA PRO A 62 13.75 15.95 11.47
C PRO A 62 15.11 16.46 10.96
N TYR A 63 16.07 15.57 10.74
CA TYR A 63 17.41 15.90 10.28
C TYR A 63 17.57 15.76 8.76
N ARG A 64 16.67 15.06 8.09
CA ARG A 64 16.70 14.86 6.65
C ARG A 64 15.30 15.08 6.07
N PRO A 65 15.16 15.92 5.05
CA PRO A 65 13.85 16.11 4.42
C PRO A 65 13.34 14.79 3.82
N GLY A 66 12.07 14.53 4.03
CA GLY A 66 11.37 13.35 3.51
C GLY A 66 10.64 12.54 4.57
N LEU A 67 9.77 11.68 4.10
CA LEU A 67 9.03 10.75 4.93
C LEU A 67 9.79 9.42 5.01
N ASN A 68 9.83 8.82 6.19
CA ASN A 68 10.42 7.51 6.35
C ASN A 68 9.50 6.41 5.85
N ASN A 69 10.10 5.43 5.19
CA ASN A 69 9.48 4.14 4.96
C ASN A 69 9.40 3.39 6.30
N PHE A 70 8.27 3.43 6.98
CA PHE A 70 8.14 2.76 8.28
C PHE A 70 7.69 1.30 8.14
N ALA A 71 7.00 0.95 7.05
CA ALA A 71 6.53 -0.40 6.82
C ALA A 71 6.51 -0.73 5.32
N GLU A 72 6.82 -1.96 5.00
CA GLU A 72 6.56 -2.56 3.70
C GLU A 72 5.60 -3.74 3.87
N THR A 73 4.68 -3.88 2.93
CA THR A 73 3.75 -5.00 2.92
C THR A 73 3.93 -5.76 1.62
N TYR A 74 4.32 -7.02 1.72
CA TYR A 74 4.36 -7.96 0.62
C TYR A 74 3.13 -8.85 0.66
N ILE A 75 2.52 -9.07 -0.50
CA ILE A 75 1.36 -9.92 -0.63
C ILE A 75 1.63 -10.93 -1.74
N ASP A 76 1.79 -12.19 -1.35
CA ASP A 76 2.11 -13.27 -2.27
C ASP A 76 0.83 -13.93 -2.77
N PHE A 77 0.66 -13.94 -4.08
CA PHE A 77 -0.46 -14.58 -4.77
C PHE A 77 0.05 -15.81 -5.55
N PRO A 78 -0.69 -16.93 -5.57
CA PRO A 78 -0.33 -18.11 -6.34
C PRO A 78 -0.59 -17.95 -7.85
N HIS A 79 -0.50 -16.72 -8.37
CA HIS A 79 -0.85 -16.40 -9.74
C HIS A 79 0.37 -16.41 -10.65
N ARG A 80 0.26 -17.14 -11.78
CA ARG A 80 1.30 -17.24 -12.82
C ARG A 80 0.64 -17.18 -14.19
N GLY A 81 1.39 -16.80 -15.21
CA GLY A 81 0.92 -16.81 -16.60
C GLY A 81 -0.30 -15.93 -16.82
N VAL A 82 -0.37 -14.77 -16.19
CA VAL A 82 -1.50 -13.87 -16.27
C VAL A 82 -1.64 -13.23 -17.66
N LYS A 83 -2.88 -12.88 -18.01
CA LYS A 83 -3.24 -12.19 -19.25
C LYS A 83 -3.98 -10.89 -18.92
N ASN A 84 -4.08 -10.01 -19.92
CA ASN A 84 -4.86 -8.76 -19.82
C ASN A 84 -4.49 -7.91 -18.59
N TYR A 85 -3.21 -7.92 -18.22
CA TYR A 85 -2.74 -7.14 -17.08
C TYR A 85 -2.87 -5.65 -17.34
N ARG A 86 -3.43 -4.95 -16.37
CA ARG A 86 -3.48 -3.49 -16.30
C ARG A 86 -3.33 -3.05 -14.84
N ARG A 87 -2.53 -2.03 -14.60
CA ARG A 87 -2.58 -1.26 -13.37
C ARG A 87 -2.84 0.20 -13.68
N SER A 88 -3.58 0.86 -12.81
CA SER A 88 -3.97 2.25 -13.04
C SER A 88 -4.12 3.01 -11.72
N LEU A 89 -4.07 4.33 -11.81
CA LEU A 89 -4.41 5.27 -10.77
C LEU A 89 -5.43 6.24 -11.32
N SER A 90 -6.66 6.18 -10.83
CA SER A 90 -7.67 7.21 -11.06
C SER A 90 -7.31 8.44 -10.25
N LEU A 91 -7.13 9.57 -10.92
CA LEU A 91 -6.90 10.87 -10.27
C LEU A 91 -8.21 11.49 -9.78
N ASP A 92 -9.34 11.02 -10.28
CA ASP A 92 -10.67 11.47 -9.86
C ASP A 92 -11.08 10.88 -8.51
N ASP A 93 -10.80 9.58 -8.31
CA ASP A 93 -11.21 8.83 -7.12
C ASP A 93 -10.07 8.58 -6.14
N ALA A 94 -8.82 8.87 -6.54
CA ALA A 94 -7.59 8.52 -5.81
C ALA A 94 -7.49 7.01 -5.50
N VAL A 95 -7.91 6.16 -6.43
CA VAL A 95 -7.88 4.70 -6.30
C VAL A 95 -6.87 4.11 -7.26
N ALA A 96 -5.89 3.38 -6.75
CA ALA A 96 -5.02 2.53 -7.57
C ALA A 96 -5.68 1.16 -7.77
N ARG A 97 -5.61 0.64 -9.02
CA ARG A 97 -6.17 -0.67 -9.38
C ARG A 97 -5.12 -1.53 -10.06
N VAL A 98 -5.20 -2.83 -9.83
CA VAL A 98 -4.46 -3.85 -10.57
C VAL A 98 -5.44 -4.92 -11.01
N GLU A 99 -5.52 -5.13 -12.31
CA GLU A 99 -6.48 -6.05 -12.91
C GLU A 99 -5.75 -7.02 -13.84
N TYR A 100 -6.16 -8.28 -13.82
CA TYR A 100 -5.62 -9.31 -14.72
C TYR A 100 -6.50 -10.56 -14.72
N ASP A 101 -6.28 -11.41 -15.71
CA ASP A 101 -6.90 -12.73 -15.81
C ASP A 101 -5.85 -13.81 -15.48
N CYS A 102 -6.22 -14.77 -14.63
CA CYS A 102 -5.40 -15.93 -14.29
C CYS A 102 -6.28 -17.17 -14.13
N GLY A 103 -5.95 -18.27 -14.85
CA GLY A 103 -6.71 -19.51 -14.75
C GLY A 103 -8.20 -19.36 -15.09
N GLY A 104 -8.57 -18.46 -16.02
CA GLY A 104 -9.94 -18.18 -16.39
C GLY A 104 -10.76 -17.39 -15.36
N VAL A 105 -10.09 -16.77 -14.40
CA VAL A 105 -10.69 -15.90 -13.38
C VAL A 105 -10.15 -14.49 -13.55
N ARG A 106 -11.04 -13.49 -13.53
CA ARG A 106 -10.67 -12.07 -13.47
C ARG A 106 -10.43 -11.69 -12.03
N TYR A 107 -9.27 -11.08 -11.75
CA TYR A 107 -8.89 -10.55 -10.45
C TYR A 107 -8.79 -9.03 -10.51
N THR A 108 -9.31 -8.37 -9.48
CA THR A 108 -9.17 -6.93 -9.28
C THR A 108 -8.67 -6.67 -7.88
N ARG A 109 -7.62 -5.88 -7.77
CA ARG A 109 -7.08 -5.38 -6.51
C ARG A 109 -7.19 -3.86 -6.52
N GLU A 110 -7.78 -3.29 -5.49
CA GLU A 110 -7.95 -1.84 -5.32
C GLU A 110 -7.27 -1.40 -4.04
N TYR A 111 -6.66 -0.23 -4.12
CA TYR A 111 -5.91 0.39 -3.03
C TYR A 111 -6.29 1.86 -2.95
N PHE A 112 -6.60 2.33 -1.75
CA PHE A 112 -6.86 3.74 -1.50
C PHE A 112 -6.57 4.10 -0.04
N ALA A 113 -6.27 5.39 0.22
CA ALA A 113 -6.03 5.90 1.55
C ALA A 113 -7.23 6.76 2.00
N SER A 114 -7.81 6.43 3.17
CA SER A 114 -8.92 7.18 3.76
C SER A 114 -8.39 8.26 4.70
N TYR A 115 -8.73 9.54 4.45
CA TYR A 115 -8.37 10.65 5.32
C TYR A 115 -9.10 10.60 6.68
N PRO A 116 -10.44 10.43 6.72
CA PRO A 116 -11.15 10.44 8.00
C PRO A 116 -10.80 9.26 8.90
N ASP A 117 -10.51 8.10 8.32
CA ASP A 117 -10.19 6.89 9.07
C ASP A 117 -8.68 6.69 9.29
N ARG A 118 -7.83 7.42 8.56
CA ARG A 118 -6.37 7.31 8.59
C ARG A 118 -5.88 5.89 8.35
N VAL A 119 -6.43 5.24 7.31
CA VAL A 119 -6.08 3.87 6.93
C VAL A 119 -5.75 3.78 5.46
N LEU A 120 -4.89 2.83 5.13
CA LEU A 120 -4.75 2.30 3.77
C LEU A 120 -5.69 1.10 3.63
N VAL A 121 -6.56 1.13 2.65
CA VAL A 121 -7.49 0.05 2.34
C VAL A 121 -7.00 -0.73 1.13
N MET A 122 -6.99 -2.05 1.24
CA MET A 122 -6.70 -2.97 0.17
C MET A 122 -7.90 -3.90 -0.02
N ARG A 123 -8.53 -3.86 -1.20
CA ARG A 123 -9.70 -4.68 -1.53
C ARG A 123 -9.37 -5.62 -2.68
N PHE A 124 -9.55 -6.91 -2.47
CA PHE A 124 -9.32 -7.94 -3.48
C PHE A 124 -10.63 -8.61 -3.85
N THR A 125 -10.88 -8.69 -5.15
CA THR A 125 -12.06 -9.34 -5.70
C THR A 125 -11.69 -10.29 -6.84
N ALA A 126 -12.53 -11.30 -7.05
CA ALA A 126 -12.38 -12.26 -8.13
C ALA A 126 -13.75 -12.55 -8.76
N SER A 127 -13.77 -12.78 -10.07
CA SER A 127 -15.02 -13.09 -10.82
C SER A 127 -15.62 -14.45 -10.45
N ARG A 128 -14.89 -15.30 -9.73
CA ARG A 128 -15.36 -16.60 -9.24
C ARG A 128 -15.21 -16.67 -7.72
N PRO A 129 -16.26 -16.99 -6.97
CA PRO A 129 -16.19 -17.15 -5.53
C PRO A 129 -15.13 -18.18 -5.11
N GLY A 130 -14.47 -17.94 -3.96
CA GLY A 130 -13.45 -18.85 -3.41
C GLY A 130 -12.10 -18.84 -4.14
N SER A 131 -11.90 -17.96 -5.12
CA SER A 131 -10.64 -17.92 -5.90
C SER A 131 -9.57 -17.00 -5.30
N ILE A 132 -9.87 -16.26 -4.23
CA ILE A 132 -8.88 -15.37 -3.60
C ILE A 132 -8.11 -16.16 -2.56
N SER A 133 -6.80 -16.24 -2.76
CA SER A 133 -5.83 -16.80 -1.81
C SER A 133 -4.56 -15.97 -1.87
N PHE A 134 -4.02 -15.62 -0.72
CA PHE A 134 -2.76 -14.87 -0.61
C PHE A 134 -2.12 -15.08 0.77
N THR A 135 -0.82 -14.81 0.82
CA THR A 135 -0.07 -14.69 2.08
C THR A 135 0.33 -13.24 2.26
N LEU A 136 0.04 -12.69 3.42
CA LEU A 136 0.40 -11.33 3.79
C LEU A 136 1.68 -11.35 4.64
N ARG A 137 2.72 -10.63 4.18
CA ARG A 137 4.02 -10.52 4.85
C ARG A 137 4.38 -9.03 5.01
N PRO A 138 3.93 -8.37 6.09
CA PRO A 138 4.45 -7.04 6.41
C PRO A 138 5.88 -7.16 6.93
N GLU A 139 6.68 -6.14 6.65
CA GLU A 139 8.07 -6.02 7.06
C GLU A 139 8.33 -4.62 7.62
N ILE A 140 9.23 -4.54 8.58
CA ILE A 140 9.77 -3.27 9.07
C ILE A 140 11.12 -3.09 8.36
N PRO A 141 11.22 -2.21 7.35
CA PRO A 141 12.45 -2.03 6.60
C PRO A 141 13.52 -1.35 7.45
N TYR A 142 14.80 -1.62 7.12
CA TYR A 142 15.95 -1.00 7.78
C TYR A 142 16.08 -1.28 9.27
N ILE A 143 15.61 -2.45 9.73
CA ILE A 143 15.97 -2.95 11.06
C ILE A 143 17.48 -3.18 11.07
N CYS A 144 18.19 -2.56 12.00
CA CYS A 144 19.59 -2.85 12.26
C CYS A 144 19.86 -2.67 13.75
N ASP A 145 20.70 -3.55 14.30
CA ASP A 145 21.19 -3.47 15.68
C ASP A 145 22.24 -2.36 15.86
N TYR A 146 22.65 -1.76 14.77
CA TYR A 146 23.64 -0.70 14.75
C TYR A 146 22.97 0.64 14.97
N HIS A 147 23.32 1.30 16.06
CA HIS A 147 23.03 2.72 16.26
C HIS A 147 23.88 3.50 15.26
N SER A 148 23.36 3.68 14.09
CA SER A 148 23.94 4.56 13.10
C SER A 148 24.05 5.98 13.71
N GLU A 149 25.00 6.75 13.26
CA GLU A 149 25.26 8.12 13.71
C GLU A 149 23.94 8.92 13.87
N PRO A 150 23.80 9.73 14.92
CA PRO A 150 22.64 10.57 15.07
C PRO A 150 22.36 11.35 13.80
N GLY A 151 21.21 11.10 13.18
CA GLY A 151 20.76 11.84 12.01
C GLY A 151 20.77 11.11 10.68
N ASP A 152 21.29 9.88 10.54
CA ASP A 152 21.16 9.13 9.29
C ASP A 152 19.76 8.50 9.12
N GLY A 153 18.97 8.40 10.19
CA GLY A 153 17.57 8.00 10.17
C GLY A 153 17.32 6.56 9.72
N MET A 154 18.36 5.75 9.60
CA MET A 154 18.29 4.41 9.04
C MET A 154 18.04 3.33 10.09
N GLY A 155 18.42 3.56 11.34
CA GLY A 155 18.23 2.58 12.40
C GLY A 155 16.78 2.48 12.87
N LYS A 156 16.24 1.27 12.92
CA LYS A 156 14.94 0.96 13.54
C LYS A 156 15.07 -0.31 14.34
N SER A 157 14.35 -0.39 15.45
CA SER A 157 14.06 -1.64 16.13
C SER A 157 12.57 -1.94 16.01
N GLY A 158 12.21 -3.21 16.02
CA GLY A 158 10.80 -3.54 16.00
C GLY A 158 10.54 -5.04 15.91
N GLN A 159 9.28 -5.38 16.09
CA GLN A 159 8.78 -6.73 16.01
C GLN A 159 7.44 -6.79 15.27
N ILE A 160 7.16 -7.96 14.74
CA ILE A 160 5.90 -8.25 14.05
C ILE A 160 5.25 -9.42 14.76
N THR A 161 3.99 -9.26 15.14
CA THR A 161 3.19 -10.31 15.77
C THR A 161 1.90 -10.53 14.99
N ALA A 162 1.39 -11.75 15.03
CA ALA A 162 0.12 -12.10 14.38
C ALA A 162 -0.81 -12.75 15.41
N ASP A 163 -2.06 -12.31 15.43
CA ASP A 163 -3.13 -12.86 16.27
C ASP A 163 -4.45 -12.85 15.48
N GLY A 164 -4.98 -14.04 15.26
CA GLY A 164 -6.21 -14.22 14.49
C GLY A 164 -6.10 -13.62 13.08
N ASN A 165 -6.88 -12.58 12.82
CA ASN A 165 -6.91 -11.87 11.54
C ASN A 165 -6.11 -10.55 11.54
N THR A 166 -5.32 -10.32 12.58
CA THR A 166 -4.58 -9.07 12.78
C THR A 166 -3.08 -9.33 12.79
N ILE A 167 -2.34 -8.56 12.02
CA ILE A 167 -0.87 -8.49 12.10
C ILE A 167 -0.52 -7.10 12.62
N ARG A 168 0.33 -7.07 13.65
CA ARG A 168 0.78 -5.84 14.32
C ARG A 168 2.27 -5.68 14.15
N LEU A 169 2.67 -4.48 13.76
CA LEU A 169 4.06 -4.03 13.73
C LEU A 169 4.24 -3.02 14.86
N THR A 170 5.22 -3.22 15.71
CA THR A 170 5.59 -2.26 16.76
C THR A 170 7.09 -2.05 16.71
N GLY A 171 7.53 -0.85 17.00
CA GLY A 171 8.96 -0.56 16.99
C GLY A 171 9.28 0.87 17.40
N GLN A 172 10.57 1.20 17.25
CA GLN A 172 11.10 2.51 17.58
C GLN A 172 12.02 2.99 16.46
N MET A 173 11.88 4.25 16.10
CA MET A 173 12.79 4.94 15.19
C MET A 173 14.08 5.28 15.91
N ALA A 174 15.22 5.23 15.22
CA ALA A 174 16.53 5.54 15.82
C ALA A 174 16.66 6.98 16.28
N TYR A 175 15.97 7.91 15.59
CA TYR A 175 15.98 9.33 15.94
C TYR A 175 14.83 9.66 16.91
N TYR A 176 15.13 10.45 17.92
CA TYR A 176 14.19 10.88 18.98
C TYR A 176 13.45 9.75 19.69
N GLN A 177 13.82 8.50 19.50
CA GLN A 177 13.18 7.34 20.12
C GLN A 177 11.64 7.31 19.91
N ILE A 178 11.19 7.78 18.75
CA ILE A 178 9.76 7.79 18.41
C ILE A 178 9.28 6.36 18.25
N ASN A 179 8.30 5.97 19.06
CA ASN A 179 7.64 4.69 18.92
C ASN A 179 6.64 4.71 17.78
N PHE A 180 6.51 3.60 17.07
CA PHE A 180 5.48 3.41 16.05
C PHE A 180 4.72 2.11 16.26
N GLU A 181 3.47 2.13 15.88
CA GLU A 181 2.62 0.96 15.79
C GLU A 181 1.81 0.99 14.49
N GLY A 182 1.83 -0.11 13.76
CA GLY A 182 0.99 -0.35 12.60
C GLY A 182 0.21 -1.64 12.76
N SER A 183 -1.04 -1.66 12.32
CA SER A 183 -1.85 -2.87 12.33
C SER A 183 -2.46 -3.12 10.97
N THR A 184 -2.36 -4.35 10.48
CA THR A 184 -3.08 -4.82 9.31
C THR A 184 -4.14 -5.83 9.73
N VAL A 185 -5.38 -5.54 9.41
CA VAL A 185 -6.51 -6.42 9.72
C VAL A 185 -7.02 -7.03 8.43
N CYS A 186 -6.97 -8.35 8.32
CA CYS A 186 -7.57 -9.09 7.23
C CYS A 186 -9.01 -9.47 7.59
N SER A 187 -9.96 -9.19 6.73
CA SER A 187 -11.28 -9.74 6.92
C SER A 187 -11.83 -10.30 5.62
N ARG A 188 -12.49 -11.43 5.77
CA ARG A 188 -13.27 -12.06 4.72
C ARG A 188 -14.66 -11.47 4.81
N ARG A 189 -15.11 -10.75 3.77
CA ARG A 189 -16.48 -10.24 3.75
C ARG A 189 -17.11 -10.43 2.39
N GLU A 190 -18.37 -10.75 2.45
CA GLU A 190 -19.31 -10.50 1.36
C GLU A 190 -19.71 -9.02 1.31
N GLU A 191 -19.55 -8.24 2.39
CA GLU A 191 -19.74 -6.77 2.44
C GLU A 191 -19.05 -6.07 3.64
N ARG A 192 -18.35 -4.94 3.37
CA ARG A 192 -17.84 -3.83 4.22
C ARG A 192 -16.80 -4.10 5.29
N LEU A 193 -15.70 -3.31 5.24
CA LEU A 193 -14.80 -3.06 6.38
C LEU A 193 -14.22 -1.65 6.41
N TYR A 194 -14.26 -1.10 7.62
CA TYR A 194 -13.47 0.04 8.07
C TYR A 194 -12.84 -0.30 9.42
N ARG A 195 -11.55 -0.09 9.64
CA ARG A 195 -10.99 0.05 11.00
C ARG A 195 -9.75 0.95 11.04
N ARG A 196 -9.67 1.71 12.14
CA ARG A 196 -8.73 2.78 12.47
C ARG A 196 -7.35 2.24 12.86
N ALA A 197 -6.28 2.94 12.43
CA ALA A 197 -5.03 3.02 13.18
C ALA A 197 -5.16 4.16 14.20
N LYS A 198 -4.82 3.92 15.46
CA LYS A 198 -4.69 4.98 16.47
C LYS A 198 -3.21 5.33 16.62
N PRO A 199 -2.83 6.60 16.61
CA PRO A 199 -1.52 6.98 17.12
C PRO A 199 -1.54 6.79 18.63
N SER A 200 -0.53 6.09 19.17
CA SER A 200 -0.21 6.15 20.59
C SER A 200 0.58 7.44 20.83
N VAL A 201 0.06 8.30 21.68
CA VAL A 201 0.75 9.46 22.24
C VAL A 201 1.70 8.99 23.30
#